data_108df8f9dd270fb571376d2a0a9a3ae0
#
_entry.id   108df8f9dd270fb571376d2a0a9a3ae0
#
_cell.length_a   1.000
_cell.length_b   1.000
_cell.length_c   1.000
_cell.angle_alpha   90.00
_cell.angle_beta   90.00
_cell.angle_gamma   90.00
#
_symmetry.space_group_name_H-M   'P 1'
#
loop_
_entity.id
_entity.type
_entity.pdbx_description
1 polymer ?
#
loop_
_entity_poly.entity_id
_entity_poly.type
_entity_poly.pdbx_seq_one_letter_code
_entity_poly.pdbx_strand_id
1 'polypeptide(L)' 'MPTYEYICDSCFHEFDVFQSMSADRLTKCPQCEEESLRRKIGIG' A
#
# COMPACT_ATOMS: atom_id res chain seq x y z
N MET A 1 -15.66 -4.18 0.99
CA MET A 1 -14.36 -3.61 1.36
C MET A 1 -13.36 -3.87 0.23
N PRO A 2 -12.81 -2.84 -0.34
CA PRO A 2 -11.93 -3.01 -1.49
C PRO A 2 -10.53 -3.47 -1.09
N THR A 3 -9.86 -4.08 -2.05
CA THR A 3 -8.46 -4.45 -1.89
C THR A 3 -7.62 -3.37 -2.56
N TYR A 4 -6.65 -2.86 -1.85
CA TYR A 4 -5.75 -1.84 -2.37
C TYR A 4 -4.37 -2.42 -2.59
N GLU A 5 -3.75 -1.99 -3.67
CA GLU A 5 -2.38 -2.40 -3.96
C GLU A 5 -1.43 -1.30 -3.51
N TYR A 6 -0.36 -1.70 -2.86
CA TYR A 6 0.67 -0.78 -2.41
C TYR A 6 2.01 -1.16 -3.00
N ILE A 7 2.82 -0.16 -3.24
CA ILE A 7 4.19 -0.38 -3.68
C ILE A 7 5.10 0.56 -2.90
N CYS A 8 6.23 0.06 -2.47
CA CYS A 8 7.23 0.86 -1.79
C CYS A 8 8.18 1.47 -2.80
N ASP A 9 8.38 2.79 -2.73
CA ASP A 9 9.30 3.48 -3.63
C ASP A 9 10.76 3.23 -3.28
N SER A 10 11.02 2.70 -2.10
CA SER A 10 12.37 2.50 -1.62
C SER A 10 12.90 1.12 -1.98
N CYS A 11 12.15 0.09 -1.69
CA CYS A 11 12.57 -1.29 -1.95
C CYS A 11 11.75 -1.97 -3.03
N PHE A 12 10.76 -1.29 -3.58
CA PHE A 12 9.89 -1.80 -4.65
C PHE A 12 9.08 -3.03 -4.26
N HIS A 13 8.85 -3.20 -2.99
CA HIS A 13 8.01 -4.29 -2.52
C HIS A 13 6.54 -3.99 -2.81
N GLU A 14 5.86 -4.91 -3.45
CA GLU A 14 4.44 -4.76 -3.78
C GLU A 14 3.62 -5.75 -2.98
N PHE A 15 2.47 -5.29 -2.51
CA PHE A 15 1.57 -6.16 -1.76
C PHE A 15 0.16 -5.60 -1.79
N ASP A 16 -0.80 -6.44 -1.48
CA ASP A 16 -2.22 -6.05 -1.44
C ASP A 16 -2.69 -6.00 -0.01
N VAL A 17 -3.58 -5.06 0.27
CA VAL A 17 -4.18 -4.94 1.60
C VAL A 17 -5.69 -4.80 1.45
N PHE A 18 -6.41 -5.61 2.19
CA PHE A 18 -7.86 -5.55 2.23
C PHE A 18 -8.26 -4.57 3.32
N GLN A 19 -8.76 -3.41 2.93
CA GLN A 19 -9.10 -2.33 3.86
C GLN A 19 -10.45 -1.73 3.51
N SER A 20 -11.09 -1.12 4.51
CA SER A 20 -12.29 -0.35 4.24
C SER A 20 -11.92 0.97 3.56
N MET A 21 -12.90 1.57 2.88
CA MET A 21 -12.66 2.83 2.19
C MET A 21 -12.36 3.97 3.16
N SER A 22 -12.80 3.84 4.41
CA SER A 22 -12.55 4.87 5.42
C SER A 22 -11.26 4.62 6.19
N ALA A 23 -10.57 3.53 5.93
CA ALA A 23 -9.30 3.26 6.59
C ALA A 23 -8.21 4.14 6.02
N ASP A 24 -7.29 4.57 6.89
CA ASP A 24 -6.15 5.36 6.45
C ASP A 24 -5.23 4.49 5.59
N ARG A 25 -4.68 5.09 4.55
CA ARG A 25 -3.73 4.36 3.72
C ARG A 25 -2.44 4.14 4.48
N LEU A 26 -1.80 3.04 4.16
CA LEU A 26 -0.52 2.73 4.76
C LEU A 26 0.56 3.64 4.19
N THR A 27 1.50 4.00 5.02
CA THR A 27 2.61 4.85 4.59
C THR A 27 3.96 4.18 4.82
N LYS A 28 4.03 3.28 5.80
CA LYS A 28 5.28 2.64 6.17
C LYS A 28 5.36 1.24 5.56
N CYS A 29 6.43 0.99 4.84
CA CYS A 29 6.66 -0.29 4.21
C CYS A 29 7.02 -1.34 5.28
N PRO A 30 6.35 -2.50 5.28
CA PRO A 30 6.68 -3.55 6.24
C PRO A 30 7.99 -4.26 5.94
N GLN A 31 8.56 -4.03 4.76
CA GLN A 31 9.77 -4.70 4.33
C GLN A 31 11.02 -3.92 4.74
N CYS A 32 11.06 -2.64 4.39
CA CYS A 32 12.24 -1.81 4.66
C CYS A 32 11.98 -0.76 5.74
N GLU A 33 10.76 -0.64 6.20
CA GLU A 33 10.33 0.29 7.25
C GLU A 33 10.48 1.76 6.87
N GLU A 34 10.61 2.06 5.60
CA GLU A 34 10.62 3.43 5.12
C GLU A 34 9.20 3.90 4.85
N GLU A 35 8.94 5.18 5.07
CA GLU A 35 7.62 5.74 4.79
C GLU A 35 7.52 6.13 3.32
N SER A 36 7.69 5.15 2.46
CA SER A 36 7.71 5.36 1.01
C SER A 36 6.64 4.55 0.29
N LEU A 37 5.62 4.13 1.01
CA LEU A 37 4.54 3.38 0.38
C LEU A 37 3.64 4.30 -0.44
N ARG A 38 3.28 3.83 -1.62
CA ARG A 38 2.28 4.48 -2.44
C ARG A 38 1.15 3.50 -2.71
N ARG A 39 -0.07 4.01 -2.69
CA ARG A 39 -1.22 3.19 -3.03
C ARG A 39 -1.45 3.30 -4.53
N LYS A 40 -1.42 2.17 -5.21
CA LYS A 40 -1.77 2.11 -6.61
C LYS A 40 -3.28 2.06 -6.71
N ILE A 41 -3.83 2.90 -7.54
CA ILE A 41 -5.26 2.85 -7.78
C ILE A 41 -5.47 1.76 -8.80
N GLY A 42 -5.85 0.60 -8.31
CA GLY A 42 -6.15 -0.49 -9.19
C GLY A 42 -7.46 -0.22 -9.88
N ILE A 43 -7.44 -0.23 -11.17
CA ILE A 43 -8.67 -0.19 -11.93
C ILE A 43 -8.99 -1.65 -12.15
N GLY A 44 -9.74 -2.15 -11.27
CA GLY A 44 -10.05 -3.56 -11.26
C GLY A 44 -10.90 -3.97 -12.38
#